data_72217bcb420a74d3ac372d1a895eec77
#
_entry.id   72217bcb420a74d3ac372d1a895eec77
#
_cell.length_a   1.000
_cell.length_b   1.000
_cell.length_c   1.000
_cell.angle_alpha   90.00
_cell.angle_beta   90.00
_cell.angle_gamma   90.00
#
_symmetry.space_group_name_H-M   'P 1'
#
loop_
_entity.id
_entity.type
_entity.pdbx_description
1 polymer ?
#
loop_
_entity_poly.entity_id
_entity_poly.type
_entity_poly.pdbx_seq_one_letter_code
_entity_poly.pdbx_strand_id
1 'polypeptide(L)'
;FGSLRECVATGVYQRGLKRVSIDLDQAPSNLSVQLSDDPSRHLSVDSLERYIERTGDLVPIYYLVEKYIKPRDGRQEAALAQLPALAEQLQAMLKQAGMA
;
A
#
# COMPACT_ATOMS: atom_id res chain seq x y z
N PHE A 1 13.06 2.02 -4.76
CA PHE A 1 12.06 3.06 -5.04
C PHE A 1 12.39 4.33 -4.26
N GLY A 2 12.17 5.49 -4.88
CA GLY A 2 12.40 6.77 -4.22
C GLY A 2 11.23 7.24 -3.35
N SER A 3 10.03 6.71 -3.56
CA SER A 3 8.84 7.06 -2.78
C SER A 3 7.78 5.96 -2.86
N LEU A 4 6.82 6.03 -1.95
CA LEU A 4 5.67 5.13 -1.98
C LEU A 4 4.88 5.29 -3.29
N ARG A 5 4.70 6.53 -3.76
CA ARG A 5 4.03 6.80 -5.03
C ARG A 5 4.73 6.12 -6.19
N GLU A 6 6.07 6.18 -6.25
CA GLU A 6 6.86 5.51 -7.26
C GLU A 6 6.67 4.00 -7.24
N CYS A 7 6.63 3.44 -6.05
CA CYS A 7 6.38 2.02 -5.84
C CYS A 7 5.02 1.62 -6.42
N VAL A 8 3.97 2.37 -6.10
CA VAL A 8 2.62 2.12 -6.62
C VAL A 8 2.58 2.31 -8.13
N ALA A 9 3.22 3.37 -8.64
CA ALA A 9 3.26 3.64 -10.08
C ALA A 9 3.89 2.47 -10.84
N THR A 10 4.98 1.92 -10.34
CA THR A 10 5.63 0.76 -10.94
C THR A 10 4.66 -0.42 -11.01
N GLY A 11 3.97 -0.72 -9.92
CA GLY A 11 3.01 -1.81 -9.88
C GLY A 11 1.84 -1.61 -10.83
N VAL A 12 1.33 -0.37 -10.91
CA VAL A 12 0.23 -0.02 -11.81
C VAL A 12 0.64 -0.23 -13.27
N TYR A 13 1.80 0.29 -13.67
CA TYR A 13 2.24 0.19 -15.05
C TYR A 13 2.61 -1.25 -15.44
N GLN A 14 3.09 -2.05 -14.51
CA GLN A 14 3.33 -3.47 -14.75
C GLN A 14 2.04 -4.23 -15.04
N ARG A 15 0.95 -3.85 -14.39
CA ARG A 15 -0.36 -4.49 -14.56
C ARG A 15 -1.19 -3.90 -15.69
N GLY A 16 -0.85 -2.70 -16.11
CA GLY A 16 -1.59 -1.94 -17.12
C GLY A 16 -2.44 -0.85 -16.52
N LEU A 17 -2.15 0.40 -16.89
CA LEU A 17 -2.82 1.58 -16.36
C LEU A 17 -4.33 1.50 -16.52
N LYS A 18 -4.80 1.12 -17.70
CA LYS A 18 -6.23 1.05 -18.01
C LYS A 18 -6.93 0.03 -17.13
N ARG A 19 -6.34 -1.14 -16.95
CA ARG A 19 -6.91 -2.20 -16.12
C ARG A 19 -7.04 -1.77 -14.67
N VAL A 20 -5.96 -1.19 -14.12
CA VAL A 20 -5.97 -0.73 -12.74
C VAL A 20 -6.95 0.44 -12.55
N SER A 21 -7.06 1.32 -13.53
CA SER A 21 -8.01 2.45 -13.44
C SER A 21 -9.44 1.95 -13.31
N ILE A 22 -9.80 0.86 -13.98
CA ILE A 22 -11.11 0.23 -13.84
C ILE A 22 -11.30 -0.28 -12.40
N ASP A 23 -10.29 -0.95 -11.85
CA ASP A 23 -10.32 -1.45 -10.48
C ASP A 23 -10.49 -0.33 -9.45
N LEU A 24 -9.95 0.86 -9.74
CA LEU A 24 -10.04 2.00 -8.86
C LEU A 24 -11.21 2.94 -9.18
N ASP A 25 -12.03 2.56 -10.16
CA ASP A 25 -13.19 3.35 -10.58
C ASP A 25 -12.80 4.78 -10.96
N GLN A 26 -11.72 4.91 -11.73
CA GLN A 26 -11.20 6.18 -12.20
C GLN A 26 -10.91 6.13 -13.69
N ALA A 27 -10.89 7.31 -14.33
CA ALA A 27 -10.39 7.41 -15.71
C ALA A 27 -8.86 7.16 -15.71
N PRO A 28 -8.32 6.48 -16.75
CA PRO A 28 -6.87 6.27 -16.85
C PRO A 28 -6.06 7.56 -16.78
N SER A 29 -6.57 8.65 -17.38
CA SER A 29 -5.90 9.95 -17.34
C SER A 29 -5.79 10.50 -15.92
N ASN A 30 -6.82 10.34 -15.11
CA ASN A 30 -6.79 10.76 -13.70
C ASN A 30 -5.76 9.95 -12.91
N LEU A 31 -5.76 8.65 -13.08
CA LEU A 31 -4.80 7.79 -12.39
C LEU A 31 -3.37 8.12 -12.79
N SER A 32 -3.12 8.32 -14.08
CA SER A 32 -1.81 8.68 -14.59
C SER A 32 -1.27 9.96 -13.94
N VAL A 33 -2.13 10.98 -13.79
CA VAL A 33 -1.73 12.23 -13.15
C VAL A 33 -1.44 12.04 -11.67
N GLN A 34 -2.26 11.25 -10.97
CA GLN A 34 -2.05 10.97 -9.55
C GLN A 34 -0.75 10.21 -9.28
N LEU A 35 -0.27 9.43 -10.25
CA LEU A 35 0.98 8.68 -10.14
C LEU A 35 2.20 9.48 -10.62
N SER A 36 1.97 10.69 -11.16
CA SER A 36 3.04 11.56 -11.66
C SER A 36 3.65 12.38 -10.53
N ASP A 37 4.69 13.16 -10.87
CA ASP A 37 5.36 14.04 -9.92
C ASP A 37 4.61 15.37 -9.69
N ASP A 38 3.40 15.52 -10.25
CA ASP A 38 2.63 16.74 -10.10
C ASP A 38 2.22 16.95 -8.63
N PRO A 39 2.70 18.00 -7.96
CA PRO A 39 2.39 18.22 -6.55
C PRO A 39 0.95 18.63 -6.28
N SER A 40 0.20 19.01 -7.31
CA SER A 40 -1.22 19.37 -7.19
C SER A 40 -2.15 18.16 -7.29
N ARG A 41 -1.63 17.00 -7.63
CA ARG A 41 -2.41 15.77 -7.80
C ARG A 41 -1.81 14.65 -6.96
N HIS A 42 -2.65 14.02 -6.17
CA HIS A 42 -2.20 12.98 -5.26
C HIS A 42 -3.08 11.75 -5.37
N LEU A 43 -2.44 10.58 -5.24
CA LEU A 43 -3.17 9.35 -5.02
C LEU A 43 -3.70 9.37 -3.58
N SER A 44 -5.01 9.23 -3.41
CA SER A 44 -5.58 9.22 -2.07
C SER A 44 -5.20 7.94 -1.31
N VAL A 45 -5.25 8.02 0.02
CA VAL A 45 -5.02 6.85 0.87
C VAL A 45 -6.05 5.77 0.59
N ASP A 46 -7.30 6.17 0.35
CA ASP A 46 -8.36 5.22 0.02
C ASP A 46 -8.10 4.52 -1.32
N SER A 47 -7.59 5.25 -2.30
CA SER A 47 -7.22 4.64 -3.59
C SER A 47 -6.06 3.67 -3.45
N LEU A 48 -5.09 3.98 -2.61
CA LEU A 48 -3.97 3.09 -2.33
C LEU A 48 -4.47 1.79 -1.70
N GLU A 49 -5.34 1.90 -0.70
CA GLU A 49 -5.92 0.73 -0.04
C GLU A 49 -6.70 -0.14 -1.03
N ARG A 50 -7.52 0.49 -1.87
CA ARG A 50 -8.28 -0.20 -2.90
C ARG A 50 -7.37 -0.88 -3.93
N TYR A 51 -6.29 -0.21 -4.31
CA TYR A 51 -5.30 -0.79 -5.23
C TYR A 51 -4.72 -2.09 -4.65
N ILE A 52 -4.28 -2.06 -3.40
CA ILE A 52 -3.73 -3.24 -2.74
C ILE A 52 -4.79 -4.35 -2.66
N GLU A 53 -6.00 -3.99 -2.28
CA GLU A 53 -7.10 -4.94 -2.13
C GLU A 53 -7.48 -5.59 -3.46
N ARG A 54 -7.56 -4.81 -4.53
CA ARG A 54 -7.99 -5.30 -5.85
C ARG A 54 -6.91 -6.05 -6.60
N THR A 55 -5.67 -5.65 -6.46
CA THR A 55 -4.55 -6.26 -7.21
C THR A 55 -3.80 -7.30 -6.42
N GLY A 56 -3.86 -7.26 -5.09
CA GLY A 56 -3.05 -8.11 -4.24
C GLY A 56 -1.58 -7.70 -4.21
N ASP A 57 -1.25 -6.51 -4.70
CA ASP A 57 0.12 -6.02 -4.72
C ASP A 57 0.53 -5.56 -3.31
N LEU A 58 1.38 -6.35 -2.66
CA LEU A 58 1.87 -6.06 -1.31
C LEU A 58 3.19 -5.29 -1.30
N VAL A 59 3.76 -5.02 -2.46
CA VAL A 59 5.06 -4.32 -2.54
C VAL A 59 5.01 -2.95 -1.85
N PRO A 60 3.93 -2.14 -1.99
CA PRO A 60 3.85 -0.88 -1.25
C PRO A 60 3.94 -1.06 0.27
N ILE A 61 3.35 -2.13 0.80
CA ILE A 61 3.42 -2.43 2.24
C ILE A 61 4.84 -2.80 2.63
N TYR A 62 5.49 -3.66 1.86
CA TYR A 62 6.88 -4.04 2.11
C TYR A 62 7.82 -2.85 2.01
N TYR A 63 7.56 -1.94 1.09
CA TYR A 63 8.34 -0.70 0.99
C TYR A 63 8.28 0.09 2.30
N LEU A 64 7.08 0.25 2.86
CA LEU A 64 6.90 0.98 4.11
C LEU A 64 7.56 0.26 5.29
N VAL A 65 7.43 -1.06 5.36
CA VAL A 65 8.08 -1.87 6.40
C VAL A 65 9.60 -1.74 6.31
N GLU A 66 10.14 -1.90 5.12
CA GLU A 66 11.59 -1.82 4.88
C GLU A 66 12.13 -0.44 5.27
N LYS A 67 11.39 0.62 4.93
CA LYS A 67 11.85 1.98 5.16
C LYS A 67 11.71 2.44 6.61
N TYR A 68 10.62 2.05 7.28
CA TYR A 68 10.25 2.62 8.57
C TYR A 68 10.35 1.65 9.75
N ILE A 69 10.25 0.36 9.50
CA ILE A 69 10.22 -0.65 10.57
C ILE A 69 11.51 -1.46 10.60
N LYS A 70 12.28 -1.47 9.52
CA LYS A 70 13.53 -2.20 9.46
C LYS A 70 14.41 -1.85 10.66
N PRO A 71 14.90 -2.84 11.42
CA PRO A 71 15.64 -2.58 12.65
C PRO A 71 16.93 -1.83 12.39
N ARG A 72 17.14 -0.73 13.14
CA ARG A 72 18.40 0.01 13.15
C ARG A 72 19.05 -0.09 14.52
N ASP A 73 18.26 -0.44 15.55
CA ASP A 73 18.70 -0.64 16.92
C ASP A 73 17.82 -1.71 17.56
N GLY A 74 18.11 -2.06 18.83
CA GLY A 74 17.39 -3.10 19.55
C GLY A 74 15.89 -2.83 19.71
N ARG A 75 15.48 -1.56 19.78
CA ARG A 75 14.06 -1.23 19.92
C ARG A 75 13.27 -1.53 18.65
N GLN A 76 13.84 -1.17 17.51
CA GLN A 76 13.20 -1.43 16.22
C GLN A 76 13.13 -2.93 15.96
N GLU A 77 14.18 -3.67 16.34
CA GLU A 77 14.19 -5.10 16.22
C GLU A 77 13.11 -5.75 17.09
N ALA A 78 12.97 -5.28 18.33
CA ALA A 78 11.94 -5.77 19.24
C ALA A 78 10.54 -5.46 18.69
N ALA A 79 10.32 -4.26 18.17
CA ALA A 79 9.05 -3.88 17.56
C ALA A 79 8.72 -4.75 16.36
N LEU A 80 9.71 -5.01 15.50
CA LEU A 80 9.53 -5.85 14.33
C LEU A 80 9.18 -7.28 14.72
N ALA A 81 9.78 -7.79 15.77
CA ALA A 81 9.49 -9.13 16.29
C ALA A 81 8.06 -9.28 16.80
N GLN A 82 7.40 -8.18 17.17
CA GLN A 82 6.02 -8.19 17.65
C GLN A 82 4.99 -8.12 16.52
N LEU A 83 5.40 -7.84 15.29
CA LEU A 83 4.46 -7.70 14.17
C LEU A 83 3.55 -8.91 13.96
N PRO A 84 4.04 -10.16 14.01
CA PRO A 84 3.15 -11.31 13.85
C PRO A 84 2.07 -11.37 14.93
N ALA A 85 2.42 -11.07 16.19
CA ALA A 85 1.46 -11.08 17.28
C ALA A 85 0.41 -9.97 17.11
N LEU A 86 0.83 -8.79 16.68
CA LEU A 86 -0.09 -7.68 16.41
C LEU A 86 -1.04 -8.02 15.27
N ALA A 87 -0.54 -8.66 14.22
CA ALA A 87 -1.38 -9.09 13.11
C ALA A 87 -2.44 -10.10 13.55
N GLU A 88 -2.08 -11.05 14.42
CA GLU A 88 -3.02 -12.01 14.97
C GLU A 88 -4.09 -11.32 15.83
N GLN A 89 -3.69 -10.38 16.66
CA GLN A 89 -4.62 -9.61 17.48
C GLN A 89 -5.61 -8.85 16.62
N LEU A 90 -5.13 -8.22 15.56
CA LEU A 90 -5.99 -7.47 14.64
C LEU A 90 -6.99 -8.40 13.95
N GLN A 91 -6.54 -9.57 13.50
CA GLN A 91 -7.44 -10.54 12.89
C GLN A 91 -8.51 -11.02 13.87
N ALA A 92 -8.14 -11.27 15.11
CA ALA A 92 -9.09 -11.67 16.14
C ALA A 92 -10.14 -10.58 16.38
N MET A 93 -9.72 -9.33 16.44
CA MET A 93 -10.62 -8.18 16.61
C MET A 93 -11.57 -8.05 15.42
N LEU A 94 -11.07 -8.22 14.21
CA LEU A 94 -11.90 -8.15 13.00
C LEU A 94 -12.93 -9.27 12.96
N LYS A 95 -12.57 -10.47 13.40
CA LYS A 95 -13.51 -11.59 13.50
C LYS A 95 -14.61 -11.29 14.51
N GLN A 96 -14.26 -10.77 15.68
CA GLN A 96 -15.23 -10.40 16.69
C GLN A 96 -16.19 -9.33 16.21
N ALA A 97 -15.70 -8.42 15.38
CA ALA A 97 -16.53 -7.38 14.78
C ALA A 97 -17.34 -7.87 13.58
N GLY A 98 -17.19 -9.14 13.18
CA GLY A 98 -17.91 -9.71 12.04
C GLY A 98 -17.39 -9.24 10.69
N MET A 99 -16.17 -8.79 10.62
CA MET A 99 -15.55 -8.24 9.39
C MET A 99 -14.61 -9.22 8.68
N ALA A 100 -14.42 -10.38 9.24
CA ALA A 100 -13.53 -11.37 8.65
C ALA A 100 -14.24 -12.27 7.66
#